data_2614116d25588760de2e5412d466f09a
#
_entry.id   2614116d25588760de2e5412d466f09a
#
_cell.length_a   1.000
_cell.length_b   1.000
_cell.length_c   1.000
_cell.angle_alpha   90.00
_cell.angle_beta   90.00
_cell.angle_gamma   90.00
#
_symmetry.space_group_name_H-M   'P 1'
#
loop_
_entity.id
_entity.type
_entity.pdbx_description
1 polymer ?
#
loop_
_entity_poly.entity_id
_entity_poly.type
_entity_poly.pdbx_seq_one_letter_code
_entity_poly.pdbx_strand_id
1 'polypeptide(L)'
;MYSMDNLLYLVHSDGADELRLHVGQPPVIVLEGEQQPIEGPAITTVEAKQLLQSITDTRQRRELREHGVVQFVYRFRGRASFVVRAVMEDENVGMDIH
;
A
#
# COMPACT_ATOMS: atom_id res chain seq x y z
N MET A 1 11.68 9.06 -3.28
CA MET A 1 10.23 8.80 -3.38
C MET A 1 10.00 7.31 -3.58
N TYR A 2 9.02 6.75 -2.89
CA TYR A 2 8.71 5.33 -3.01
C TYR A 2 7.92 5.04 -4.28
N SER A 3 8.14 3.86 -4.84
CA SER A 3 7.40 3.35 -5.99
C SER A 3 6.63 2.11 -5.54
N MET A 4 5.35 2.03 -5.87
CA MET A 4 4.54 0.86 -5.53
C MET A 4 5.13 -0.41 -6.16
N ASP A 5 5.62 -0.31 -7.39
CA ASP A 5 6.24 -1.44 -8.07
C ASP A 5 7.45 -1.98 -7.30
N ASN A 6 8.32 -1.08 -6.84
CA ASN A 6 9.49 -1.48 -6.06
C ASN A 6 9.11 -2.08 -4.70
N LEU A 7 8.11 -1.49 -4.04
CA LEU A 7 7.65 -1.99 -2.75
C LEU A 7 7.03 -3.38 -2.87
N LEU A 8 6.20 -3.60 -3.87
CA LEU A 8 5.60 -4.91 -4.10
C LEU A 8 6.62 -5.95 -4.53
N TYR A 9 7.62 -5.54 -5.31
CA TYR A 9 8.72 -6.42 -5.66
C TYR A 9 9.47 -6.88 -4.41
N LEU A 10 9.74 -5.96 -3.50
CA LEU A 10 10.42 -6.28 -2.25
C LEU A 10 9.62 -7.28 -1.41
N VAL A 11 8.31 -7.04 -1.26
CA VAL A 11 7.43 -7.94 -0.53
C VAL A 11 7.45 -9.34 -1.13
N HIS A 12 7.32 -9.42 -2.44
CA HIS A 12 7.32 -10.70 -3.15
C HIS A 12 8.67 -11.41 -3.05
N SER A 13 9.75 -10.67 -3.24
CA SER A 13 11.12 -11.20 -3.22
C SER A 13 11.53 -11.72 -1.85
N ASP A 14 11.15 -11.00 -0.80
CA ASP A 14 11.52 -11.35 0.57
C ASP A 14 10.55 -12.36 1.21
N GLY A 15 9.45 -12.65 0.54
CA GLY A 15 8.43 -13.52 1.10
C GLY A 15 7.73 -12.91 2.30
N ALA A 16 7.58 -11.58 2.32
CA ALA A 16 6.92 -10.90 3.42
C ALA A 16 5.41 -11.17 3.41
N ASP A 17 4.82 -11.15 4.59
CA ASP A 17 3.39 -11.43 4.75
C ASP A 17 2.52 -10.23 4.44
N GLU A 18 3.03 -9.02 4.68
CA GLU A 18 2.24 -7.81 4.58
C GLU A 18 3.12 -6.59 4.32
N LEU A 19 2.55 -5.62 3.64
CA LEU A 19 3.14 -4.29 3.45
C LEU A 19 2.15 -3.27 3.99
N ARG A 20 2.61 -2.38 4.87
CA ARG A 20 1.80 -1.31 5.45
C ARG A 20 2.30 0.04 5.00
N LEU A 21 1.41 0.83 4.44
CA LEU A 21 1.72 2.16 3.91
C LEU A 21 0.81 3.18 4.58
N HIS A 22 1.36 3.90 5.54
CA HIS A 22 0.61 4.91 6.31
C HIS A 22 1.39 6.22 6.36
N VAL A 23 0.67 7.34 6.23
CA VAL A 23 1.29 8.67 6.27
C VAL A 23 1.93 8.90 7.64
N GLY A 24 3.12 9.50 7.64
CA GLY A 24 3.84 9.84 8.85
C GLY A 24 4.86 8.81 9.30
N GLN A 25 4.94 7.68 8.60
CA GLN A 25 5.96 6.67 8.89
C GLN A 25 6.48 6.06 7.59
N PRO A 26 7.69 5.49 7.59
CA PRO A 26 8.19 4.77 6.41
C PRO A 26 7.30 3.56 6.11
N PRO A 27 7.38 3.02 4.89
CA PRO A 27 6.73 1.74 4.61
C PRO A 27 7.22 0.67 5.61
N VAL A 28 6.30 -0.18 6.03
CA VAL A 28 6.62 -1.27 6.96
C VAL A 28 6.30 -2.59 6.30
N ILE A 29 7.26 -3.51 6.28
CA ILE A 29 7.00 -4.89 5.86
C ILE A 29 6.82 -5.74 7.12
N VAL A 30 5.93 -6.73 7.04
CA VAL A 30 5.73 -7.70 8.10
C VAL A 30 6.28 -9.02 7.61
N LEU A 31 7.29 -9.53 8.29
CA LEU A 31 7.96 -10.76 7.95
C LEU A 31 7.96 -11.67 9.17
N GLU A 32 7.30 -12.83 9.03
CA GLU A 32 7.18 -13.80 10.12
C GLU A 32 6.64 -13.18 11.42
N GLY A 33 5.66 -12.30 11.26
CA GLY A 33 5.03 -11.62 12.40
C GLY A 33 5.77 -10.41 12.93
N GLU A 34 6.96 -10.13 12.43
CA GLU A 34 7.74 -8.98 12.88
C GLU A 34 7.61 -7.81 11.92
N GLN A 35 7.37 -6.63 12.48
CA GLN A 35 7.28 -5.40 11.71
C GLN A 35 8.69 -4.83 11.49
N GLN A 36 9.04 -4.63 10.23
CA GLN A 36 10.33 -4.10 9.85
C GLN A 36 10.14 -2.85 9.00
N PRO A 37 10.41 -1.67 9.55
CA PRO A 37 10.35 -0.45 8.74
C PRO A 37 11.41 -0.49 7.65
N ILE A 38 11.04 -0.05 6.45
CA ILE A 38 12.00 0.13 5.37
C ILE A 38 12.81 1.38 5.70
N GLU A 39 14.12 1.32 5.51
CA GLU A 39 14.98 2.47 5.73
C GLU A 39 14.66 3.56 4.70
N GLY A 40 14.33 4.74 5.19
CA GLY A 40 13.98 5.86 4.34
C GLY A 40 13.03 6.82 5.02
N PRO A 41 12.59 7.87 4.30
CA PRO A 41 11.72 8.90 4.87
C PRO A 41 10.31 8.39 5.14
N ALA A 42 9.59 9.14 5.99
CA ALA A 42 8.17 8.89 6.23
C ALA A 42 7.35 9.18 4.97
N ILE A 43 6.28 8.44 4.77
CA ILE A 43 5.37 8.65 3.65
C ILE A 43 4.60 9.95 3.88
N THR A 44 4.58 10.82 2.88
CA THR A 44 3.82 12.06 2.92
C THR A 44 2.39 11.84 2.43
N THR A 45 1.50 12.81 2.72
CA THR A 45 0.12 12.78 2.23
C THR A 45 0.06 12.68 0.70
N VAL A 46 0.87 13.46 0.00
CA VAL A 46 0.92 13.46 -1.47
C VAL A 46 1.41 12.12 -1.99
N GLU A 47 2.45 11.59 -1.36
CA GLU A 47 3.04 10.32 -1.77
C GLU A 47 2.08 9.16 -1.59
N ALA A 48 1.33 9.13 -0.49
CA ALA A 48 0.33 8.09 -0.26
C ALA A 48 -0.74 8.09 -1.35
N LYS A 49 -1.18 9.28 -1.78
CA LYS A 49 -2.15 9.41 -2.88
C LYS A 49 -1.56 8.90 -4.20
N GLN A 50 -0.31 9.22 -4.47
CA GLN A 50 0.35 8.76 -5.69
C GLN A 50 0.50 7.24 -5.71
N LEU A 51 0.86 6.65 -4.58
CA LEU A 51 0.97 5.20 -4.45
C LEU A 51 -0.38 4.53 -4.69
N LEU A 52 -1.44 5.07 -4.11
CA LEU A 52 -2.79 4.54 -4.32
C LEU A 52 -3.21 4.65 -5.78
N GLN A 53 -2.99 5.82 -6.40
CA GLN A 53 -3.37 6.03 -7.79
C GLN A 53 -2.69 5.06 -8.74
N SER A 54 -1.47 4.65 -8.44
CA SER A 54 -0.70 3.75 -9.30
C SER A 54 -1.30 2.35 -9.41
N ILE A 55 -2.17 1.96 -8.48
CA ILE A 55 -2.76 0.60 -8.44
C ILE A 55 -4.28 0.60 -8.44
N THR A 56 -4.92 1.74 -8.65
CA THR A 56 -6.38 1.85 -8.63
C THR A 56 -6.91 2.53 -9.88
N ASP A 57 -8.19 2.25 -10.17
CA ASP A 57 -8.95 2.95 -11.20
C ASP A 57 -9.88 3.99 -10.56
N THR A 58 -10.59 4.72 -11.41
CA THR A 58 -11.51 5.78 -10.95
C THR A 58 -12.62 5.23 -10.06
N ARG A 59 -13.14 4.06 -10.38
CA ARG A 59 -14.23 3.44 -9.62
C ARG A 59 -13.78 3.08 -8.21
N GLN A 60 -12.60 2.48 -8.08
CA GLN A 60 -12.05 2.09 -6.78
C GLN A 60 -11.79 3.33 -5.92
N ARG A 61 -11.25 4.39 -6.50
CA ARG A 61 -11.00 5.62 -5.76
C ARG A 61 -12.29 6.32 -5.34
N ARG A 62 -13.34 6.24 -6.17
CA ARG A 62 -14.65 6.77 -5.80
C ARG A 62 -15.24 6.00 -4.63
N GLU A 63 -15.16 4.68 -4.66
CA GLU A 63 -15.63 3.85 -3.56
C GLU A 63 -14.93 4.18 -2.25
N LEU A 64 -13.62 4.39 -2.31
CA LEU A 64 -12.86 4.82 -1.14
C LEU A 64 -13.37 6.16 -0.59
N ARG A 65 -13.63 7.14 -1.47
CA ARG A 65 -14.13 8.45 -1.03
C ARG A 65 -15.55 8.35 -0.45
N GLU A 66 -16.41 7.52 -1.02
CA GLU A 66 -17.81 7.42 -0.59
C GLU A 66 -17.97 6.58 0.68
N HIS A 67 -17.19 5.54 0.83
CA HIS A 67 -17.36 4.58 1.92
C HIS A 67 -16.23 4.58 2.94
N GLY A 68 -15.14 5.29 2.66
CA GLY A 68 -14.00 5.35 3.56
C GLY A 68 -13.08 4.13 3.51
N VAL A 69 -13.43 3.11 2.75
CA VAL A 69 -12.65 1.89 2.60
C VAL A 69 -12.90 1.27 1.24
N VAL A 70 -11.86 0.68 0.66
CA VAL A 70 -12.00 -0.17 -0.53
C VAL A 70 -11.03 -1.33 -0.41
N GLN A 71 -11.47 -2.51 -0.82
CA GLN A 71 -10.62 -3.69 -0.85
C GLN A 71 -10.69 -4.30 -2.24
N PHE A 72 -9.53 -4.67 -2.77
CA PHE A 72 -9.46 -5.25 -4.12
C PHE A 72 -8.22 -6.14 -4.26
N VAL A 73 -8.22 -6.94 -5.32
CA VAL A 73 -7.05 -7.75 -5.68
C VAL A 73 -6.27 -7.02 -6.76
N TYR A 74 -4.98 -6.88 -6.55
CA TYR A 74 -4.07 -6.28 -7.52
C TYR A 74 -3.09 -7.32 -8.04
N ARG A 75 -3.04 -7.49 -9.36
CA ARG A 75 -2.09 -8.41 -9.99
C ARG A 75 -0.79 -7.70 -10.29
N PHE A 76 0.28 -8.22 -9.72
CA PHE A 76 1.61 -7.64 -9.86
C PHE A 76 2.40 -8.42 -10.89
N ARG A 77 2.69 -7.78 -12.03
CA ARG A 77 3.51 -8.35 -13.12
C ARG A 77 3.01 -9.72 -13.61
N GLY A 78 1.73 -9.99 -13.47
CA GLY A 78 1.15 -11.27 -13.87
C GLY A 78 1.65 -12.49 -13.10
N ARG A 79 2.41 -12.30 -12.02
CA ARG A 79 3.02 -13.38 -11.25
C ARG A 79 2.44 -13.55 -9.87
N ALA A 80 2.10 -12.44 -9.22
CA ALA A 80 1.60 -12.46 -7.86
C ALA A 80 0.32 -11.66 -7.78
N SER A 81 -0.56 -12.03 -6.86
CA SER A 81 -1.77 -11.28 -6.56
C SER A 81 -1.70 -10.81 -5.12
N PHE A 82 -2.03 -9.55 -4.91
CA PHE A 82 -2.07 -8.96 -3.58
C PHE A 82 -3.48 -8.51 -3.26
N VAL A 83 -3.90 -8.71 -2.02
CA VAL A 83 -5.14 -8.12 -1.51
C VAL A 83 -4.77 -6.77 -0.91
N VAL A 84 -5.37 -5.71 -1.44
CA VAL A 84 -5.13 -4.35 -1.01
C VAL A 84 -6.36 -3.86 -0.26
N ARG A 85 -6.16 -3.39 0.96
CA ARG A 85 -7.20 -2.72 1.73
C ARG A 85 -6.76 -1.29 1.97
N ALA A 86 -7.46 -0.35 1.34
CA ALA A 86 -7.19 1.08 1.50
C ALA A 86 -8.27 1.69 2.36
N VAL A 87 -7.87 2.53 3.30
CA VAL A 87 -8.76 3.16 4.29
C VAL A 87 -8.44 4.65 4.37
N MET A 88 -9.48 5.47 4.43
CA MET A 88 -9.31 6.89 4.73
C MET A 88 -9.11 7.05 6.24
N GLU A 89 -7.98 7.65 6.60
CA GLU A 89 -7.63 7.97 7.97
C GLU A 89 -7.60 9.49 8.09
N ASP A 90 -8.72 10.07 8.47
CA ASP A 90 -8.95 11.53 8.39
C ASP A 90 -8.82 11.97 6.93
N GLU A 91 -7.87 12.83 6.59
CA GLU A 91 -7.64 13.28 5.22
C GLU A 91 -6.57 12.47 4.49
N ASN A 92 -6.03 11.46 5.14
CA ASN A 92 -4.95 10.64 4.60
C ASN A 92 -5.46 9.26 4.22
N VAL A 93 -4.78 8.62 3.28
CA VAL A 93 -5.06 7.24 2.94
C VAL A 93 -4.00 6.33 3.54
N GLY A 94 -4.46 5.24 4.15
CA GLY A 94 -3.59 4.16 4.60
C GLY A 94 -3.88 2.91 3.80
N MET A 95 -2.87 2.08 3.57
CA MET A 95 -3.03 0.84 2.84
C MET A 95 -2.35 -0.31 3.57
N ASP A 96 -3.06 -1.44 3.67
CA ASP A 96 -2.48 -2.69 4.10
C ASP A 96 -2.59 -3.66 2.93
N ILE A 97 -1.47 -4.26 2.55
CA ILE A 97 -1.35 -5.08 1.34
C ILE A 97 -0.78 -6.44 1.74
N HIS A 98 -1.47 -7.49 1.35
CA HIS A 98 -1.01 -8.86 1.65
C HIS A 98 -1.44 -9.89 0.63
#